data_48d98e34049e80256793b2f688a8edb6
#
_entry.id   48d98e34049e80256793b2f688a8edb6
#
_cell.length_a   1.000
_cell.length_b   1.000
_cell.length_c   1.000
_cell.angle_alpha   90.00
_cell.angle_beta   90.00
_cell.angle_gamma   90.00
#
_symmetry.space_group_name_H-M   'P 1'
#
loop_
_entity.id
_entity.type
_entity.pdbx_description
1 polymer ?
#
loop_
_entity_poly.entity_id
_entity_poly.type
_entity_poly.pdbx_seq_one_letter_code
_entity_poly.pdbx_strand_id
1 'polypeptide(L)'
;MENFTYCTPTKLIFGKDSIKNLPDVIAPLGKKVLLTYGGGSIKKIGLYDEVKALLFDCEIYELSGIEPNPKYTTSVLGGVKLCKEHDIDVVLAVGGGSVLDCSKAICAGALYDGEPWDLITYKVKAKKALPLVTVLTLAATGSEYD
;
A
#
# COMPACT_ATOMS: atom_id res chain seq x y z
N MET A 1 17.04 31.19 7.41
CA MET A 1 16.10 30.05 7.33
C MET A 1 15.16 30.33 6.18
N GLU A 2 15.01 29.41 5.24
CA GLU A 2 14.08 29.58 4.11
C GLU A 2 12.65 29.31 4.58
N ASN A 3 11.69 30.00 3.99
CA ASN A 3 10.27 29.79 4.28
C ASN A 3 9.81 28.50 3.59
N PHE A 4 9.07 27.67 4.32
CA PHE A 4 8.45 26.46 3.74
C PHE A 4 7.05 26.25 4.30
N THR A 5 6.24 25.54 3.53
CA THR A 5 4.93 25.07 3.99
C THR A 5 4.96 23.55 4.05
N TYR A 6 4.56 23.00 5.17
CA TYR A 6 4.44 21.55 5.37
C TYR A 6 2.98 21.17 5.60
N CYS A 7 2.53 20.16 4.88
CA CYS A 7 1.21 19.57 5.08
C CYS A 7 1.30 18.08 4.77
N THR A 8 0.86 17.24 5.69
CA THR A 8 0.69 15.81 5.43
C THR A 8 -0.79 15.45 5.56
N PRO A 9 -1.42 14.90 4.50
CA PRO A 9 -2.81 14.48 4.55
C PRO A 9 -2.98 13.10 5.19
N THR A 10 -1.90 12.41 5.53
CA THR A 10 -1.93 11.05 6.07
C THR A 10 -2.58 11.02 7.44
N LYS A 11 -3.66 10.24 7.58
CA LYS A 11 -4.31 9.98 8.86
C LYS A 11 -3.57 8.88 9.60
N LEU A 12 -3.03 9.19 10.77
CA LEU A 12 -2.41 8.21 11.66
C LEU A 12 -3.41 7.71 12.71
N ILE A 13 -3.54 6.39 12.82
CA ILE A 13 -4.28 5.72 13.88
C ILE A 13 -3.27 4.91 14.68
N PHE A 14 -2.91 5.41 15.85
CA PHE A 14 -1.86 4.85 16.68
C PHE A 14 -2.42 4.43 18.05
N GLY A 15 -1.94 3.30 18.56
CA GLY A 15 -2.26 2.83 19.90
C GLY A 15 -2.43 1.31 19.96
N LYS A 16 -2.61 0.82 21.19
CA LYS A 16 -2.89 -0.60 21.41
C LYS A 16 -4.15 -1.01 20.67
N ASP A 17 -4.11 -2.15 20.01
CA ASP A 17 -5.24 -2.72 19.26
C ASP A 17 -5.76 -1.82 18.11
N SER A 18 -4.97 -0.85 17.64
CA SER A 18 -5.36 0.08 16.56
C SER A 18 -5.70 -0.64 15.25
N ILE A 19 -5.20 -1.84 15.04
CA ILE A 19 -5.53 -2.70 13.88
C ILE A 19 -7.04 -2.99 13.77
N LYS A 20 -7.76 -2.98 14.87
CA LYS A 20 -9.23 -3.20 14.91
C LYS A 20 -10.02 -2.12 14.18
N ASN A 21 -9.41 -0.96 13.91
CA ASN A 21 -10.03 0.09 13.10
C ASN A 21 -9.98 -0.20 11.58
N LEU A 22 -9.24 -1.23 11.16
CA LEU A 22 -9.00 -1.51 9.74
C LEU A 22 -10.30 -1.66 8.92
N PRO A 23 -11.36 -2.36 9.38
CA PRO A 23 -12.62 -2.43 8.64
C PRO A 23 -13.25 -1.07 8.37
N ASP A 24 -13.27 -0.18 9.37
CA ASP A 24 -13.85 1.16 9.25
C ASP A 24 -13.04 2.07 8.34
N VAL A 25 -11.72 1.86 8.26
CA VAL A 25 -10.83 2.59 7.35
C VAL A 25 -11.01 2.13 5.90
N ILE A 26 -11.16 0.84 5.68
CA ILE A 26 -11.30 0.25 4.34
C ILE A 26 -12.71 0.46 3.76
N ALA A 27 -13.77 0.31 4.57
CA ALA A 27 -15.15 0.31 4.10
C ALA A 27 -15.53 1.50 3.19
N PRO A 28 -15.15 2.77 3.49
CA PRO A 28 -15.46 3.90 2.62
C PRO A 28 -14.69 3.90 1.29
N LEU A 29 -13.60 3.14 1.19
CA LEU A 29 -12.73 3.10 0.02
C LEU A 29 -13.16 2.05 -1.01
N GLY A 30 -13.81 0.98 -0.57
CA GLY A 30 -14.33 -0.08 -1.43
C GLY A 30 -14.17 -1.47 -0.83
N LYS A 31 -14.45 -2.49 -1.63
CA LYS A 31 -14.41 -3.90 -1.20
C LYS A 31 -13.35 -4.74 -1.87
N LYS A 32 -12.82 -4.31 -3.00
CA LYS A 32 -11.75 -5.00 -3.72
C LYS A 32 -10.40 -4.48 -3.26
N VAL A 33 -9.73 -5.30 -2.47
CA VAL A 33 -8.49 -4.93 -1.76
C VAL A 33 -7.31 -5.68 -2.36
N LEU A 34 -6.25 -4.97 -2.73
CA LEU A 34 -4.95 -5.59 -2.99
C LEU A 34 -4.13 -5.56 -1.70
N LEU A 35 -3.94 -6.72 -1.08
CA LEU A 35 -3.07 -6.90 0.09
C LEU A 35 -1.63 -7.11 -0.37
N THR A 36 -0.74 -6.20 0.01
CA THR A 36 0.69 -6.29 -0.31
C THR A 36 1.51 -6.57 0.93
N TYR A 37 2.49 -7.47 0.83
CA TYR A 37 3.38 -7.81 1.94
C TYR A 37 4.70 -8.44 1.46
N GLY A 38 5.65 -8.54 2.37
CA GLY A 38 6.98 -9.08 2.08
C GLY A 38 7.06 -10.61 2.16
N GLY A 39 8.20 -11.12 2.64
CA GLY A 39 8.55 -12.54 2.60
C GLY A 39 7.88 -13.45 3.64
N GLY A 40 6.87 -12.99 4.38
CA GLY A 40 6.09 -13.84 5.27
C GLY A 40 6.27 -13.58 6.77
N SER A 41 6.99 -12.55 7.17
CA SER A 41 7.11 -12.16 8.59
C SER A 41 5.75 -11.89 9.23
N ILE A 42 4.82 -11.27 8.51
CA ILE A 42 3.47 -10.99 8.98
C ILE A 42 2.65 -12.27 9.24
N LYS A 43 2.96 -13.37 8.55
CA LYS A 43 2.33 -14.68 8.79
C LYS A 43 2.84 -15.28 10.08
N LYS A 44 4.14 -15.18 10.34
CA LYS A 44 4.77 -15.72 11.57
C LYS A 44 4.27 -15.07 12.85
N ILE A 45 3.96 -13.76 12.80
CA ILE A 45 3.43 -13.01 13.95
C ILE A 45 1.90 -13.04 14.06
N GLY A 46 1.21 -13.74 13.15
CA GLY A 46 -0.26 -13.84 13.14
C GLY A 46 -0.99 -12.64 12.55
N LEU A 47 -0.29 -11.59 12.13
CA LEU A 47 -0.89 -10.37 11.59
C LEU A 47 -1.64 -10.60 10.26
N TYR A 48 -1.13 -11.50 9.42
CA TYR A 48 -1.80 -11.88 8.17
C TYR A 48 -3.20 -12.45 8.44
N ASP A 49 -3.30 -13.39 9.36
CA ASP A 49 -4.58 -14.02 9.69
C ASP A 49 -5.54 -13.01 10.33
N GLU A 50 -5.03 -12.12 11.18
CA GLU A 50 -5.82 -11.06 11.81
C GLU A 50 -6.40 -10.09 10.76
N VAL A 51 -5.59 -9.64 9.81
CA VAL A 51 -6.03 -8.77 8.70
C VAL A 51 -7.11 -9.46 7.86
N LYS A 52 -6.91 -10.72 7.49
CA LYS A 52 -7.88 -11.50 6.72
C LYS A 52 -9.20 -11.68 7.47
N ALA A 53 -9.13 -11.92 8.78
CA ALA A 53 -10.32 -12.05 9.62
C ALA A 53 -11.10 -10.73 9.75
N LEU A 54 -10.40 -9.61 9.92
CA LEU A 54 -11.02 -8.28 10.01
C LEU A 54 -11.70 -7.86 8.70
N LEU A 55 -11.16 -8.26 7.56
CA LEU A 55 -11.65 -7.93 6.23
C LEU A 55 -12.43 -9.09 5.58
N PHE A 56 -13.15 -9.86 6.36
CA PHE A 56 -13.88 -11.07 5.90
C PHE A 56 -14.93 -10.79 4.83
N ASP A 57 -15.46 -9.57 4.75
CA ASP A 57 -16.46 -9.13 3.77
C ASP A 57 -15.85 -8.44 2.53
N CYS A 58 -14.52 -8.36 2.47
CA CYS A 58 -13.78 -7.85 1.33
C CYS A 58 -13.33 -8.97 0.39
N GLU A 59 -13.23 -8.63 -0.89
CA GLU A 59 -12.60 -9.45 -1.91
C GLU A 59 -11.10 -9.11 -1.94
N ILE A 60 -10.26 -10.03 -1.44
CA ILE A 60 -8.84 -9.79 -1.26
C ILE A 60 -8.03 -10.50 -2.33
N TYR A 61 -7.24 -9.72 -3.06
CA TYR A 61 -6.17 -10.17 -3.94
C TYR A 61 -4.83 -9.93 -3.25
N GLU A 62 -3.83 -10.75 -3.53
CA GLU A 62 -2.57 -10.71 -2.79
C GLU A 62 -1.37 -10.54 -3.71
N LEU A 63 -0.45 -9.67 -3.30
CA LEU A 63 0.90 -9.55 -3.82
C LEU A 63 1.88 -9.79 -2.68
N SER A 64 2.45 -10.98 -2.63
CA SER A 64 3.44 -11.38 -1.62
C SER A 64 4.87 -11.31 -2.16
N GLY A 65 5.83 -11.44 -1.26
CA GLY A 65 7.23 -11.56 -1.65
C GLY A 65 7.88 -10.26 -2.08
N ILE A 66 7.33 -9.11 -1.68
CA ILE A 66 8.00 -7.82 -1.90
C ILE A 66 9.33 -7.83 -1.18
N GLU A 67 10.40 -7.69 -1.94
CA GLU A 67 11.78 -7.74 -1.45
C GLU A 67 12.16 -6.44 -0.72
N PRO A 68 13.13 -6.49 0.20
CA PRO A 68 13.87 -5.29 0.58
C PRO A 68 14.42 -4.62 -0.68
N ASN A 69 14.24 -3.31 -0.84
CA ASN A 69 14.51 -2.59 -2.08
C ASN A 69 13.72 -3.19 -3.27
N PRO A 70 12.42 -2.97 -3.34
CA PRO A 70 11.53 -3.63 -4.27
C PRO A 70 11.91 -3.35 -5.72
N LYS A 71 11.81 -4.38 -6.55
CA LYS A 71 12.13 -4.28 -7.97
C LYS A 71 10.92 -3.87 -8.77
N TYR A 72 11.14 -2.94 -9.68
CA TYR A 72 10.10 -2.47 -10.58
C TYR A 72 9.47 -3.59 -11.41
N THR A 73 10.31 -4.40 -12.05
CA THR A 73 9.87 -5.43 -13.02
C THR A 73 9.06 -6.58 -12.41
N THR A 74 9.28 -6.88 -11.15
CA THR A 74 8.60 -7.99 -10.46
C THR A 74 7.48 -7.49 -9.56
N SER A 75 7.81 -6.64 -8.62
CA SER A 75 6.86 -6.24 -7.57
C SER A 75 5.91 -5.13 -8.04
N VAL A 76 6.43 -4.04 -8.61
CA VAL A 76 5.57 -2.91 -9.01
C VAL A 76 4.69 -3.29 -10.20
N LEU A 77 5.26 -3.81 -11.28
CA LEU A 77 4.46 -4.21 -12.46
C LEU A 77 3.47 -5.32 -12.14
N GLY A 78 3.85 -6.28 -11.30
CA GLY A 78 2.94 -7.34 -10.84
C GLY A 78 1.73 -6.78 -10.10
N GLY A 79 1.96 -5.82 -9.20
CA GLY A 79 0.89 -5.16 -8.46
C GLY A 79 -0.01 -4.30 -9.36
N VAL A 80 0.58 -3.52 -10.27
CA VAL A 80 -0.18 -2.71 -11.25
C VAL A 80 -1.07 -3.60 -12.12
N LYS A 81 -0.55 -4.73 -12.58
CA LYS A 81 -1.33 -5.70 -13.35
C LYS A 81 -2.52 -6.23 -12.57
N LEU A 82 -2.32 -6.66 -11.34
CA LEU A 82 -3.40 -7.13 -10.46
C LEU A 82 -4.47 -6.05 -10.25
N CYS A 83 -4.05 -4.81 -10.02
CA CYS A 83 -4.99 -3.70 -9.84
C CYS A 83 -5.87 -3.47 -11.07
N LYS A 84 -5.29 -3.52 -12.26
CA LYS A 84 -6.03 -3.32 -13.54
C LYS A 84 -6.91 -4.51 -13.90
N GLU A 85 -6.44 -5.73 -13.69
CA GLU A 85 -7.20 -6.95 -14.02
C GLU A 85 -8.43 -7.14 -13.13
N HIS A 86 -8.35 -6.73 -11.87
CA HIS A 86 -9.38 -6.98 -10.86
C HIS A 86 -10.15 -5.74 -10.42
N ASP A 87 -9.90 -4.59 -11.05
CA ASP A 87 -10.53 -3.30 -10.68
C ASP A 87 -10.43 -3.02 -9.18
N ILE A 88 -9.21 -3.07 -8.65
CA ILE A 88 -8.94 -2.86 -7.23
C ILE A 88 -9.37 -1.47 -6.80
N ASP A 89 -10.04 -1.39 -5.65
CA ASP A 89 -10.53 -0.14 -5.06
C ASP A 89 -9.49 0.51 -4.14
N VAL A 90 -8.72 -0.30 -3.43
CA VAL A 90 -7.74 0.15 -2.42
C VAL A 90 -6.57 -0.82 -2.30
N VAL A 91 -5.38 -0.29 -2.09
CA VAL A 91 -4.19 -1.08 -1.77
C VAL A 91 -3.98 -1.05 -0.25
N LEU A 92 -3.84 -2.21 0.36
CA LEU A 92 -3.51 -2.39 1.77
C LEU A 92 -2.09 -2.94 1.90
N ALA A 93 -1.17 -2.10 2.33
CA ALA A 93 0.22 -2.47 2.55
C ALA A 93 0.45 -2.90 4.00
N VAL A 94 0.90 -4.12 4.21
CA VAL A 94 1.18 -4.66 5.55
C VAL A 94 2.65 -5.04 5.64
N GLY A 95 3.45 -4.22 6.29
CA GLY A 95 4.90 -4.45 6.36
C GLY A 95 5.70 -3.22 6.76
N GLY A 96 6.97 -3.25 6.46
CA GLY A 96 7.90 -2.13 6.64
C GLY A 96 7.96 -1.19 5.42
N GLY A 97 8.86 -0.21 5.45
CA GLY A 97 8.99 0.82 4.43
C GLY A 97 9.07 0.32 2.99
N SER A 98 9.80 -0.75 2.72
CA SER A 98 9.91 -1.32 1.36
C SER A 98 8.56 -1.78 0.79
N VAL A 99 7.69 -2.35 1.63
CA VAL A 99 6.33 -2.74 1.22
C VAL A 99 5.50 -1.51 0.94
N LEU A 100 5.59 -0.49 1.80
CA LEU A 100 4.87 0.77 1.64
C LEU A 100 5.29 1.49 0.35
N ASP A 101 6.59 1.66 0.12
CA ASP A 101 7.14 2.35 -1.07
C ASP A 101 6.75 1.64 -2.37
N CYS A 102 6.85 0.31 -2.39
CA CYS A 102 6.35 -0.48 -3.52
C CYS A 102 4.86 -0.24 -3.77
N SER A 103 4.07 -0.21 -2.71
CA SER A 103 2.61 -0.04 -2.79
C SER A 103 2.22 1.35 -3.27
N LYS A 104 2.96 2.41 -2.92
CA LYS A 104 2.78 3.75 -3.49
C LYS A 104 2.97 3.77 -5.01
N ALA A 105 4.05 3.13 -5.48
CA ALA A 105 4.30 3.02 -6.91
C ALA A 105 3.20 2.22 -7.63
N ILE A 106 2.67 1.16 -7.01
CA ILE A 106 1.52 0.40 -7.51
C ILE A 106 0.28 1.28 -7.59
N CYS A 107 -0.05 2.02 -6.52
CA CYS A 107 -1.21 2.91 -6.49
C CYS A 107 -1.19 3.96 -7.61
N ALA A 108 -0.04 4.58 -7.84
CA ALA A 108 0.12 5.55 -8.92
C ALA A 108 0.05 4.89 -10.31
N GLY A 109 0.72 3.76 -10.49
CA GLY A 109 0.75 3.02 -11.76
C GLY A 109 -0.60 2.42 -12.15
N ALA A 110 -1.42 2.04 -11.18
CA ALA A 110 -2.72 1.41 -11.42
C ALA A 110 -3.70 2.30 -12.18
N LEU A 111 -3.65 3.60 -11.98
CA LEU A 111 -4.52 4.58 -12.65
C LEU A 111 -3.81 5.36 -13.76
N TYR A 112 -2.62 4.92 -14.15
CA TYR A 112 -1.85 5.52 -15.24
C TYR A 112 -1.89 4.66 -16.49
N ASP A 113 -2.19 5.27 -17.63
CA ASP A 113 -2.34 4.57 -18.91
C ASP A 113 -1.01 4.32 -19.64
N GLY A 114 0.07 4.97 -19.20
CA GLY A 114 1.40 4.81 -19.77
C GLY A 114 2.27 3.83 -19.00
N GLU A 115 3.57 3.88 -19.25
CA GLU A 115 4.58 3.07 -18.58
C GLU A 115 4.80 3.58 -17.13
N PRO A 116 4.50 2.80 -16.11
CA PRO A 116 4.63 3.24 -14.70
C PRO A 116 6.04 3.72 -14.33
N TRP A 117 7.07 3.27 -15.05
CA TRP A 117 8.44 3.73 -14.87
C TRP A 117 8.60 5.23 -15.07
N ASP A 118 7.80 5.82 -15.94
CA ASP A 118 7.82 7.27 -16.20
C ASP A 118 7.34 8.09 -14.98
N LEU A 119 6.47 7.51 -14.15
CA LEU A 119 6.07 8.09 -12.87
C LEU A 119 7.20 8.02 -11.84
N ILE A 120 7.86 6.86 -11.75
CA ILE A 120 8.95 6.62 -10.79
C ILE A 120 10.16 7.53 -11.11
N THR A 121 10.45 7.75 -12.39
CA THR A 121 11.56 8.60 -12.84
C THR A 121 11.20 10.09 -12.96
N TYR A 122 10.00 10.47 -12.52
CA TYR A 122 9.48 11.85 -12.57
C TYR A 122 9.41 12.48 -13.98
N LYS A 123 9.42 11.68 -15.02
CA LYS A 123 9.15 12.16 -16.38
C LYS A 123 7.73 12.66 -16.54
N VAL A 124 6.81 12.02 -15.81
CA VAL A 124 5.39 12.39 -15.75
C VAL A 124 4.97 12.47 -14.29
N LYS A 125 4.12 13.44 -13.95
CA LYS A 125 3.52 13.52 -12.60
C LYS A 125 2.24 12.70 -12.55
N ALA A 126 2.08 11.88 -11.52
CA ALA A 126 0.83 11.19 -11.25
C ALA A 126 -0.29 12.22 -11.00
N LYS A 127 -1.39 12.09 -11.73
CA LYS A 127 -2.60 12.93 -11.54
C LYS A 127 -3.60 12.28 -10.60
N LYS A 128 -3.58 10.94 -10.54
CA LYS A 128 -4.47 10.10 -9.73
C LYS A 128 -3.69 8.92 -9.20
N ALA A 129 -4.09 8.40 -8.06
CA ALA A 129 -3.59 7.16 -7.49
C ALA A 129 -4.72 6.43 -6.78
N LEU A 130 -4.63 5.11 -6.66
CA LEU A 130 -5.52 4.36 -5.79
C LEU A 130 -5.30 4.77 -4.33
N PRO A 131 -6.33 4.72 -3.48
CA PRO A 131 -6.17 4.87 -2.05
C PRO A 131 -5.18 3.85 -1.50
N LEU A 132 -4.30 4.29 -0.60
CA LEU A 132 -3.36 3.45 0.11
C LEU A 132 -3.66 3.47 1.60
N VAL A 133 -3.85 2.29 2.17
CA VAL A 133 -3.91 2.06 3.62
C VAL A 133 -2.70 1.26 4.03
N THR A 134 -2.07 1.62 5.14
CA THR A 134 -0.86 0.95 5.60
C THR A 134 -1.03 0.42 7.02
N VAL A 135 -0.55 -0.78 7.25
CA VAL A 135 -0.34 -1.37 8.57
C VAL A 135 1.17 -1.50 8.75
N LEU A 136 1.77 -0.49 9.37
CA LEU A 136 3.22 -0.41 9.55
C LEU A 136 3.67 -1.38 10.63
N THR A 137 4.64 -2.23 10.30
CA THR A 137 5.20 -3.23 11.23
C THR A 137 6.55 -2.83 11.82
N LEU A 138 7.21 -1.84 11.22
CA LEU A 138 8.52 -1.35 11.64
C LEU A 138 8.64 0.14 11.34
N ALA A 139 8.72 0.95 12.39
CA ALA A 139 9.02 2.37 12.26
C ALA A 139 10.51 2.55 11.88
N ALA A 140 10.78 3.23 10.79
CA ALA A 140 12.14 3.47 10.28
C ALA A 140 12.24 4.84 9.60
N THR A 141 12.18 4.90 8.27
CA THR A 141 12.43 6.11 7.47
C THR A 141 11.22 7.04 7.34
N GLY A 142 10.05 6.64 7.80
CA GLY A 142 8.84 7.45 7.74
C GLY A 142 8.06 7.33 6.43
N SER A 143 8.23 6.23 5.68
CA SER A 143 7.50 5.98 4.42
C SER A 143 5.97 6.06 4.55
N GLU A 144 5.45 5.98 5.74
CA GLU A 144 4.02 6.15 6.01
C GLU A 144 3.54 7.60 5.89
N TYR A 145 4.46 8.57 5.83
CA TYR A 145 4.14 10.00 5.80
C TYR A 145 4.49 10.73 4.50
N ASP A 146 5.24 10.13 3.61
CA ASP A 146 5.66 10.77 2.36
C ASP A 146 4.81 10.40 1.12
#